data_1f91b66ce148e587dcbcf494569a586d
#
_entry.id   1f91b66ce148e587dcbcf494569a586d
#
_cell.length_a   1.000
_cell.length_b   1.000
_cell.length_c   1.000
_cell.angle_alpha   90.00
_cell.angle_beta   90.00
_cell.angle_gamma   90.00
#
_symmetry.space_group_name_H-M   'P 1'
#
loop_
_entity.id
_entity.type
_entity.pdbx_description
1 polymer ?
#
loop_
_entity_poly.entity_id
_entity_poly.type
_entity_poly.pdbx_seq_one_letter_code
_entity_poly.pdbx_strand_id
1 'polypeptide(L)'
;ETAGELMDLLLDVRKYYPSIQKDDLKVIVLEAMGEILPGFNKKLAEFAKQKLKERGIDIQLKKAVTSFDGNEVTIKTLDETPKDSIDQSEINSIITKTLIWTAGITPVNTIKRSMFKTEKGKIVVNNFLEVPKFPGVFAIGDCALFVDPITNRPFPPTAQIAEAQAKMAAKNLISLIKNSEKEKFVYHSKGQLAIIGKRTGIATFLGMNISGFLAWLIWRNVYLSKIPTFDKKTRVFLDWMIDLFFDRDVSRLKIMKRETEKEYKELDEVDDVW
;
A
#
# COMPACT_ATOMS: atom_id res chain seq x y z
N GLU A 1 -2.04 0.78 -7.87
CA GLU A 1 -0.86 0.03 -8.34
C GLU A 1 -1.21 -1.45 -8.53
N THR A 2 -1.59 -2.18 -7.45
CA THR A 2 -1.87 -3.63 -7.50
C THR A 2 -2.89 -4.02 -8.57
N ALA A 3 -3.97 -3.25 -8.75
CA ALA A 3 -5.00 -3.56 -9.74
C ALA A 3 -4.46 -3.48 -11.19
N GLY A 4 -3.59 -2.50 -11.49
CA GLY A 4 -2.97 -2.38 -12.80
C GLY A 4 -2.05 -3.55 -13.12
N GLU A 5 -1.15 -3.90 -12.18
CA GLU A 5 -0.24 -5.04 -12.33
C GLU A 5 -0.99 -6.38 -12.37
N LEU A 6 -2.07 -6.52 -11.60
CA LEU A 6 -2.91 -7.71 -11.61
C LEU A 6 -3.59 -7.90 -12.99
N MET A 7 -4.16 -6.85 -13.56
CA MET A 7 -4.79 -6.94 -14.87
C MET A 7 -3.75 -7.28 -15.95
N ASP A 8 -2.57 -6.65 -15.91
CA ASP A 8 -1.49 -6.96 -16.85
C ASP A 8 -1.03 -8.43 -16.71
N LEU A 9 -0.93 -8.94 -15.46
CA LEU A 9 -0.63 -10.35 -15.20
C LEU A 9 -1.72 -11.29 -15.76
N LEU A 10 -3.00 -10.98 -15.52
CA LEU A 10 -4.12 -11.78 -16.03
C LEU A 10 -4.13 -11.84 -17.56
N LEU A 11 -3.84 -10.71 -18.22
CA LEU A 11 -3.72 -10.65 -19.68
C LEU A 11 -2.54 -11.48 -20.20
N ASP A 12 -1.40 -11.44 -19.51
CA ASP A 12 -0.22 -12.23 -19.87
C ASP A 12 -0.47 -13.74 -19.66
N VAL A 13 -1.12 -14.13 -18.57
CA VAL A 13 -1.44 -15.53 -18.23
C VAL A 13 -2.53 -16.11 -19.14
N ARG A 14 -3.48 -15.30 -19.59
CA ARG A 14 -4.61 -15.74 -20.42
C ARG A 14 -4.19 -16.56 -21.64
N LYS A 15 -3.05 -16.24 -22.25
CA LYS A 15 -2.52 -16.98 -23.42
C LYS A 15 -2.29 -18.48 -23.18
N TYR A 16 -2.17 -18.88 -21.92
CA TYR A 16 -2.05 -20.30 -21.51
C TYR A 16 -3.40 -20.95 -21.18
N TYR A 17 -4.50 -20.21 -21.31
CA TYR A 17 -5.86 -20.65 -21.03
C TYR A 17 -6.80 -20.30 -22.20
N PRO A 18 -6.78 -21.09 -23.32
CA PRO A 18 -7.50 -20.75 -24.55
C PRO A 18 -9.02 -20.60 -24.38
N SER A 19 -9.60 -21.25 -23.35
CA SER A 19 -11.03 -21.15 -23.03
C SER A 19 -11.43 -19.80 -22.42
N ILE A 20 -10.48 -19.00 -21.93
CA ILE A 20 -10.75 -17.72 -21.27
C ILE A 20 -10.58 -16.60 -22.29
N GLN A 21 -11.66 -15.85 -22.54
CA GLN A 21 -11.64 -14.66 -23.36
C GLN A 21 -11.23 -13.43 -22.55
N LYS A 22 -10.83 -12.35 -23.24
CA LYS A 22 -10.43 -11.11 -22.56
C LYS A 22 -11.56 -10.53 -21.71
N ASP A 23 -12.79 -10.65 -22.20
CA ASP A 23 -13.98 -10.08 -21.54
C ASP A 23 -14.43 -10.91 -20.33
N ASP A 24 -13.89 -12.13 -20.15
CA ASP A 24 -14.09 -12.94 -18.95
C ASP A 24 -13.24 -12.43 -17.77
N LEU A 25 -12.18 -11.66 -18.05
CA LEU A 25 -11.30 -11.13 -17.03
C LEU A 25 -11.91 -9.84 -16.44
N LYS A 26 -12.24 -9.88 -15.16
CA LYS A 26 -12.82 -8.73 -14.45
C LYS A 26 -11.95 -8.38 -13.23
N VAL A 27 -11.45 -7.17 -13.19
CA VAL A 27 -10.81 -6.58 -12.01
C VAL A 27 -11.61 -5.37 -11.60
N ILE A 28 -12.12 -5.39 -10.37
CA ILE A 28 -12.94 -4.32 -9.82
C ILE A 28 -12.16 -3.67 -8.67
N VAL A 29 -12.02 -2.36 -8.71
CA VAL A 29 -11.44 -1.57 -7.62
C VAL A 29 -12.58 -0.91 -6.85
N LEU A 30 -12.71 -1.25 -5.58
CA LEU A 30 -13.65 -0.62 -4.66
C LEU A 30 -12.91 0.40 -3.82
N GLU A 31 -13.31 1.66 -3.90
CA GLU A 31 -12.70 2.77 -3.16
C GLU A 31 -13.77 3.50 -2.34
N ALA A 32 -13.55 3.58 -1.04
CA ALA A 32 -14.48 4.25 -0.13
C ALA A 32 -14.52 5.78 -0.32
N MET A 33 -13.43 6.36 -0.83
CA MET A 33 -13.37 7.79 -1.12
C MET A 33 -14.00 8.15 -2.47
N GLY A 34 -14.22 9.44 -2.68
CA GLY A 34 -14.75 9.97 -3.94
C GLY A 34 -13.72 10.07 -5.06
N GLU A 35 -12.46 9.74 -4.80
CA GLU A 35 -11.36 9.78 -5.78
C GLU A 35 -10.32 8.69 -5.49
N ILE A 36 -9.62 8.25 -6.52
CA ILE A 36 -8.45 7.38 -6.37
C ILE A 36 -7.20 8.22 -6.14
N LEU A 37 -6.17 7.63 -5.51
CA LEU A 37 -4.85 8.23 -5.31
C LEU A 37 -4.91 9.60 -4.58
N PRO A 38 -5.58 9.67 -3.43
CA PRO A 38 -5.64 10.90 -2.65
C PRO A 38 -4.22 11.35 -2.29
N GLY A 39 -3.93 12.63 -2.52
CA GLY A 39 -2.60 13.21 -2.31
C GLY A 39 -1.77 13.39 -3.57
N PHE A 40 -2.14 12.79 -4.69
CA PHE A 40 -1.59 13.17 -6.00
C PHE A 40 -2.29 14.40 -6.57
N ASN A 41 -1.62 15.07 -7.50
CA ASN A 41 -2.26 16.13 -8.28
C ASN A 41 -3.48 15.57 -9.04
N LYS A 42 -4.60 16.32 -9.07
CA LYS A 42 -5.85 15.89 -9.71
C LYS A 42 -5.67 15.44 -11.17
N LYS A 43 -4.82 16.12 -11.93
CA LYS A 43 -4.54 15.73 -13.34
C LYS A 43 -3.85 14.37 -13.41
N LEU A 44 -2.94 14.05 -12.47
CA LEU A 44 -2.28 12.75 -12.41
C LEU A 44 -3.26 11.66 -11.96
N ALA A 45 -4.11 11.94 -10.98
CA ALA A 45 -5.13 10.98 -10.52
C ALA A 45 -6.13 10.66 -11.65
N GLU A 46 -6.58 11.67 -12.42
CA GLU A 46 -7.48 11.45 -13.55
C GLU A 46 -6.80 10.68 -14.69
N PHE A 47 -5.55 11.01 -15.01
CA PHE A 47 -4.74 10.22 -15.95
C PHE A 47 -4.65 8.75 -15.52
N ALA A 48 -4.35 8.50 -14.24
CA ALA A 48 -4.28 7.14 -13.70
C ALA A 48 -5.62 6.40 -13.82
N LYS A 49 -6.72 7.06 -13.45
CA LYS A 49 -8.09 6.53 -13.56
C LYS A 49 -8.43 6.16 -14.98
N GLN A 50 -8.13 7.04 -15.93
CA GLN A 50 -8.33 6.77 -17.35
C GLN A 50 -7.51 5.56 -17.81
N LYS A 51 -6.22 5.48 -17.45
CA LYS A 51 -5.35 4.37 -17.84
C LYS A 51 -5.76 3.02 -17.25
N LEU A 52 -6.29 3.00 -16.03
CA LEU A 52 -6.87 1.80 -15.43
C LEU A 52 -8.15 1.36 -16.18
N LYS A 53 -9.03 2.30 -16.52
CA LYS A 53 -10.24 2.01 -17.33
C LYS A 53 -9.90 1.49 -18.73
N GLU A 54 -8.90 2.06 -19.41
CA GLU A 54 -8.42 1.60 -20.72
C GLU A 54 -7.89 0.15 -20.66
N ARG A 55 -7.43 -0.30 -19.49
CA ARG A 55 -7.04 -1.70 -19.22
C ARG A 55 -8.22 -2.63 -18.94
N GLY A 56 -9.43 -2.11 -18.85
CA GLY A 56 -10.63 -2.90 -18.53
C GLY A 56 -10.88 -3.04 -17.02
N ILE A 57 -10.26 -2.22 -16.19
CA ILE A 57 -10.49 -2.22 -14.75
C ILE A 57 -11.72 -1.36 -14.44
N ASP A 58 -12.71 -1.95 -13.75
CA ASP A 58 -13.87 -1.23 -13.23
C ASP A 58 -13.51 -0.53 -11.92
N ILE A 59 -13.71 0.80 -11.85
CA ILE A 59 -13.41 1.59 -10.67
C ILE A 59 -14.71 2.13 -10.09
N GLN A 60 -15.07 1.64 -8.92
CA GLN A 60 -16.27 2.03 -8.18
C GLN A 60 -15.85 2.86 -6.96
N LEU A 61 -16.16 4.15 -7.01
CA LEU A 61 -15.90 5.11 -5.94
C LEU A 61 -17.07 5.18 -4.95
N LYS A 62 -16.80 5.67 -3.75
CA LYS A 62 -17.77 5.76 -2.65
C LYS A 62 -18.40 4.39 -2.32
N LYS A 63 -17.61 3.32 -2.46
CA LYS A 63 -18.02 1.96 -2.18
C LYS A 63 -17.11 1.37 -1.11
N ALA A 64 -17.69 1.00 0.03
CA ALA A 64 -16.98 0.35 1.12
C ALA A 64 -17.33 -1.14 1.18
N VAL A 65 -16.33 -1.99 1.27
CA VAL A 65 -16.51 -3.42 1.56
C VAL A 65 -16.87 -3.58 3.02
N THR A 66 -17.97 -4.29 3.29
CA THR A 66 -18.44 -4.55 4.66
C THR A 66 -18.19 -5.99 5.11
N SER A 67 -18.24 -6.95 4.17
CA SER A 67 -17.95 -8.35 4.47
C SER A 67 -17.51 -9.12 3.22
N PHE A 68 -16.90 -10.28 3.44
CA PHE A 68 -16.55 -11.26 2.40
C PHE A 68 -16.63 -12.64 3.03
N ASP A 69 -17.41 -13.54 2.43
CA ASP A 69 -17.63 -14.91 2.90
C ASP A 69 -16.83 -15.99 2.13
N GLY A 70 -15.98 -15.55 1.18
CA GLY A 70 -15.20 -16.45 0.30
C GLY A 70 -15.86 -16.68 -1.08
N ASN A 71 -17.11 -16.24 -1.29
CA ASN A 71 -17.83 -16.33 -2.55
C ASN A 71 -18.48 -15.01 -2.96
N GLU A 72 -18.78 -14.15 -1.99
CA GLU A 72 -19.50 -12.90 -2.21
C GLU A 72 -18.92 -11.77 -1.37
N VAL A 73 -18.72 -10.63 -1.98
CA VAL A 73 -18.32 -9.38 -1.32
C VAL A 73 -19.53 -8.49 -1.15
N THR A 74 -19.86 -8.14 0.09
CA THR A 74 -20.92 -7.18 0.40
C THR A 74 -20.35 -5.76 0.40
N ILE A 75 -21.06 -4.84 -0.25
CA ILE A 75 -20.64 -3.47 -0.48
C ILE A 75 -21.71 -2.52 0.02
N LYS A 76 -21.29 -1.49 0.73
CA LYS A 76 -22.11 -0.36 1.14
C LYS A 76 -21.77 0.87 0.30
N THR A 77 -22.77 1.52 -0.28
CA THR A 77 -22.60 2.83 -0.94
C THR A 77 -22.50 3.92 0.14
N LEU A 78 -21.51 4.78 0.00
CA LEU A 78 -21.27 5.90 0.91
C LEU A 78 -21.76 7.20 0.25
N ASP A 79 -23.04 7.51 0.39
CA ASP A 79 -23.60 8.78 -0.08
C ASP A 79 -23.38 9.91 0.93
N GLU A 80 -23.24 11.13 0.42
CA GLU A 80 -23.06 12.35 1.22
C GLU A 80 -24.41 12.92 1.72
N THR A 81 -25.46 12.10 1.82
CA THR A 81 -26.77 12.56 2.31
C THR A 81 -26.73 12.86 3.81
N PRO A 82 -27.42 13.95 4.27
CA PRO A 82 -27.47 14.31 5.67
C PRO A 82 -28.02 13.18 6.56
N LYS A 83 -27.52 13.10 7.79
CA LYS A 83 -27.80 12.05 8.78
C LYS A 83 -29.27 11.89 9.23
N ASP A 84 -30.20 12.63 8.66
CA ASP A 84 -31.61 12.65 9.09
C ASP A 84 -32.56 11.79 8.25
N SER A 85 -32.08 11.10 7.22
CA SER A 85 -32.85 10.09 6.49
C SER A 85 -32.42 8.69 6.92
N ILE A 86 -33.38 7.89 7.32
CA ILE A 86 -33.26 6.46 7.65
C ILE A 86 -32.37 5.79 6.65
N ASP A 87 -31.30 5.16 7.13
CA ASP A 87 -30.19 4.53 6.44
C ASP A 87 -30.64 3.59 5.29
N GLN A 88 -30.98 4.14 4.13
CA GLN A 88 -31.20 3.42 2.87
C GLN A 88 -29.88 3.37 2.07
N SER A 89 -28.79 3.04 2.74
CA SER A 89 -27.57 2.70 2.02
C SER A 89 -27.84 1.44 1.19
N GLU A 90 -27.84 1.57 -0.13
CA GLU A 90 -27.95 0.42 -1.02
C GLU A 90 -26.83 -0.57 -0.70
N ILE A 91 -27.20 -1.71 -0.14
CA ILE A 91 -26.30 -2.83 0.04
C ILE A 91 -26.31 -3.59 -1.29
N ASN A 92 -25.16 -3.59 -1.95
CA ASN A 92 -24.94 -4.35 -3.17
C ASN A 92 -23.96 -5.48 -2.90
N SER A 93 -23.96 -6.50 -3.74
CA SER A 93 -23.02 -7.59 -3.64
C SER A 93 -22.32 -7.88 -4.96
N ILE A 94 -21.12 -8.44 -4.88
CA ILE A 94 -20.33 -8.91 -6.02
C ILE A 94 -19.95 -10.35 -5.77
N ILE A 95 -20.39 -11.25 -6.66
CA ILE A 95 -19.98 -12.66 -6.63
C ILE A 95 -18.54 -12.76 -7.11
N THR A 96 -17.65 -13.20 -6.24
CA THR A 96 -16.24 -13.43 -6.53
C THR A 96 -15.64 -14.38 -5.50
N LYS A 97 -14.63 -15.15 -5.90
CA LYS A 97 -13.84 -16.01 -5.01
C LYS A 97 -12.50 -15.38 -4.61
N THR A 98 -12.21 -14.16 -5.09
CA THR A 98 -10.93 -13.52 -4.83
C THR A 98 -11.17 -12.09 -4.38
N LEU A 99 -10.75 -11.77 -3.17
CA LEU A 99 -10.69 -10.43 -2.62
C LEU A 99 -9.23 -10.10 -2.25
N ILE A 100 -8.71 -9.01 -2.79
CA ILE A 100 -7.38 -8.49 -2.44
C ILE A 100 -7.58 -7.24 -1.60
N TRP A 101 -7.30 -7.34 -0.31
CA TRP A 101 -7.45 -6.23 0.62
C TRP A 101 -6.19 -5.36 0.65
N THR A 102 -6.32 -4.14 0.15
CA THR A 102 -5.25 -3.13 0.15
C THR A 102 -5.66 -1.83 0.85
N ALA A 103 -6.80 -1.84 1.58
CA ALA A 103 -7.42 -0.67 2.18
C ALA A 103 -6.82 -0.31 3.55
N GLY A 104 -5.50 -0.19 3.62
CA GLY A 104 -4.78 0.29 4.79
C GLY A 104 -4.19 -0.82 5.66
N ILE A 105 -3.46 -0.36 6.68
CA ILE A 105 -2.73 -1.19 7.64
C ILE A 105 -3.07 -0.78 9.06
N THR A 106 -2.96 -1.71 9.98
CA THR A 106 -3.07 -1.46 11.41
C THR A 106 -1.86 -2.05 12.13
N PRO A 107 -1.33 -1.39 13.17
CA PRO A 107 -0.25 -1.96 13.96
C PRO A 107 -0.66 -3.28 14.63
N VAL A 108 0.32 -4.17 14.78
CA VAL A 108 0.14 -5.47 15.44
C VAL A 108 -0.40 -5.35 16.88
N ASN A 109 -1.05 -6.40 17.35
CA ASN A 109 -1.67 -6.40 18.68
C ASN A 109 -0.68 -6.13 19.82
N THR A 110 0.58 -6.51 19.69
CA THR A 110 1.64 -6.20 20.65
C THR A 110 1.74 -4.70 20.94
N ILE A 111 1.59 -3.85 19.93
CA ILE A 111 1.58 -2.39 20.11
C ILE A 111 0.35 -1.94 20.92
N LYS A 112 -0.83 -2.50 20.62
CA LYS A 112 -2.07 -2.18 21.32
C LYS A 112 -2.04 -2.61 22.80
N ARG A 113 -1.32 -3.69 23.12
CA ARG A 113 -1.15 -4.24 24.48
C ARG A 113 0.04 -3.63 25.22
N SER A 114 0.84 -2.79 24.58
CA SER A 114 1.99 -2.15 25.22
C SER A 114 1.55 -1.15 26.30
N MET A 115 2.46 -0.86 27.24
CA MET A 115 2.24 0.17 28.26
C MET A 115 2.30 1.61 27.73
N PHE A 116 2.62 1.78 26.44
CA PHE A 116 2.78 3.09 25.84
C PHE A 116 1.43 3.71 25.52
N LYS A 117 1.35 5.05 25.58
CA LYS A 117 0.15 5.76 25.11
C LYS A 117 -0.03 5.54 23.63
N THR A 118 -1.17 4.96 23.24
CA THR A 118 -1.53 4.76 21.85
C THR A 118 -2.73 5.63 21.45
N GLU A 119 -2.73 6.08 20.20
CA GLU A 119 -3.86 6.74 19.56
C GLU A 119 -4.04 6.14 18.17
N LYS A 120 -5.28 5.77 17.81
CA LYS A 120 -5.59 5.04 16.56
C LYS A 120 -4.72 3.78 16.38
N GLY A 121 -4.38 3.09 17.49
CA GLY A 121 -3.54 1.91 17.51
C GLY A 121 -2.05 2.15 17.34
N LYS A 122 -1.58 3.40 17.23
CA LYS A 122 -0.17 3.77 17.05
C LYS A 122 0.38 4.41 18.31
N ILE A 123 1.67 4.19 18.60
CA ILE A 123 2.37 4.81 19.73
C ILE A 123 2.55 6.30 19.47
N VAL A 124 2.08 7.14 20.38
CA VAL A 124 2.28 8.59 20.30
C VAL A 124 3.74 8.92 20.59
N VAL A 125 4.39 9.69 19.72
CA VAL A 125 5.76 10.15 19.90
C VAL A 125 5.86 11.67 19.89
N ASN A 126 6.92 12.20 20.51
CA ASN A 126 7.23 13.63 20.51
C ASN A 126 8.01 14.05 19.24
N ASN A 127 8.40 15.33 19.16
CA ASN A 127 9.15 15.87 18.01
C ASN A 127 10.55 15.23 17.80
N PHE A 128 11.04 14.47 18.74
CA PHE A 128 12.32 13.75 18.66
C PHE A 128 12.13 12.26 18.31
N LEU A 129 10.88 11.82 18.02
CA LEU A 129 10.47 10.43 17.81
C LEU A 129 10.56 9.55 19.07
N GLU A 130 10.67 10.17 20.24
CA GLU A 130 10.77 9.50 21.52
C GLU A 130 9.38 9.33 22.14
N VAL A 131 9.14 8.20 22.83
CA VAL A 131 7.90 7.93 23.52
C VAL A 131 7.84 8.77 24.79
N PRO A 132 6.83 9.66 24.96
CA PRO A 132 6.72 10.49 26.17
C PRO A 132 6.70 9.66 27.44
N LYS A 133 7.39 10.12 28.49
CA LYS A 133 7.59 9.46 29.80
C LYS A 133 8.50 8.21 29.78
N PHE A 134 9.06 7.84 28.64
CA PHE A 134 9.97 6.71 28.52
C PHE A 134 11.28 7.17 27.84
N PRO A 135 12.20 7.82 28.58
CA PRO A 135 13.46 8.29 28.01
C PRO A 135 14.25 7.16 27.36
N GLY A 136 14.78 7.40 26.14
CA GLY A 136 15.54 6.41 25.38
C GLY A 136 14.70 5.39 24.63
N VAL A 137 13.35 5.44 24.71
CA VAL A 137 12.46 4.62 23.92
C VAL A 137 11.95 5.42 22.74
N PHE A 138 12.19 4.90 21.53
CA PHE A 138 11.76 5.53 20.28
C PHE A 138 10.74 4.63 19.58
N ALA A 139 9.74 5.24 18.89
CA ALA A 139 8.84 4.54 17.99
C ALA A 139 8.89 5.24 16.61
N ILE A 140 8.95 4.43 15.54
CA ILE A 140 9.13 4.90 14.17
C ILE A 140 8.27 4.09 13.20
N GLY A 141 8.06 4.63 11.99
CA GLY A 141 7.32 3.96 10.92
C GLY A 141 5.83 3.79 11.25
N ASP A 142 5.26 2.69 10.77
CA ASP A 142 3.82 2.47 10.78
C ASP A 142 3.22 2.30 12.18
N CYS A 143 4.02 1.90 13.17
CA CYS A 143 3.59 1.78 14.55
C CYS A 143 3.62 3.10 15.33
N ALA A 144 4.25 4.16 14.80
CA ALA A 144 4.34 5.47 15.42
C ALA A 144 3.28 6.45 14.93
N LEU A 145 2.73 7.22 15.83
CA LEU A 145 1.91 8.39 15.52
C LEU A 145 2.76 9.64 15.72
N PHE A 146 3.33 10.14 14.64
CA PHE A 146 4.00 11.42 14.58
C PHE A 146 3.11 12.45 13.87
N VAL A 147 2.80 13.53 14.55
CA VAL A 147 2.05 14.65 13.97
C VAL A 147 3.05 15.71 13.51
N ASP A 148 3.00 16.05 12.24
CA ASP A 148 3.84 17.10 11.69
C ASP A 148 3.53 18.46 12.36
N PRO A 149 4.50 19.08 13.02
CA PRO A 149 4.28 20.36 13.72
C PRO A 149 3.95 21.52 12.76
N ILE A 150 4.21 21.39 11.47
CA ILE A 150 3.95 22.44 10.47
C ILE A 150 2.50 22.33 9.96
N THR A 151 2.07 21.14 9.59
CA THR A 151 0.75 20.91 8.98
C THR A 151 -0.31 20.48 9.97
N ASN A 152 0.07 20.16 11.22
CA ASN A 152 -0.76 19.59 12.27
C ASN A 152 -1.52 18.34 11.83
N ARG A 153 -0.93 17.55 10.93
CA ARG A 153 -1.48 16.30 10.42
C ARG A 153 -0.51 15.14 10.64
N PRO A 154 -1.02 13.93 10.91
CA PRO A 154 -0.17 12.77 10.99
C PRO A 154 0.44 12.46 9.61
N PHE A 155 1.70 12.04 9.60
CA PHE A 155 2.33 11.57 8.37
C PHE A 155 1.68 10.26 7.88
N PRO A 156 1.53 10.09 6.56
CA PRO A 156 1.06 8.83 6.01
C PRO A 156 2.08 7.70 6.25
N PRO A 157 1.61 6.45 6.43
CA PRO A 157 2.47 5.30 6.63
C PRO A 157 3.18 4.93 5.31
N THR A 158 4.40 5.42 5.14
CA THR A 158 5.22 5.14 3.95
C THR A 158 6.64 4.75 4.33
N ALA A 159 7.24 3.86 3.54
CA ALA A 159 8.62 3.43 3.74
C ALA A 159 9.62 4.59 3.73
N GLN A 160 9.38 5.62 2.93
CA GLN A 160 10.25 6.81 2.86
C GLN A 160 10.27 7.58 4.17
N ILE A 161 9.10 7.74 4.81
CA ILE A 161 8.99 8.42 6.11
C ILE A 161 9.61 7.53 7.20
N ALA A 162 9.32 6.23 7.20
CA ALA A 162 9.91 5.29 8.14
C ALA A 162 11.44 5.28 8.08
N GLU A 163 12.02 5.30 6.87
CA GLU A 163 13.49 5.39 6.67
C GLU A 163 14.07 6.71 7.20
N ALA A 164 13.39 7.83 6.96
CA ALA A 164 13.81 9.12 7.48
C ALA A 164 13.72 9.17 9.02
N GLN A 165 12.65 8.64 9.58
CA GLN A 165 12.46 8.52 11.03
C GLN A 165 13.53 7.62 11.65
N ALA A 166 13.87 6.49 11.02
CA ALA A 166 14.91 5.58 11.52
C ALA A 166 16.28 6.27 11.62
N LYS A 167 16.66 7.04 10.60
CA LYS A 167 17.91 7.81 10.60
C LYS A 167 17.93 8.84 11.73
N MET A 168 16.82 9.56 11.93
CA MET A 168 16.73 10.55 13.01
C MET A 168 16.70 9.91 14.39
N ALA A 169 15.95 8.82 14.58
CA ALA A 169 15.92 8.10 15.84
C ALA A 169 17.31 7.55 16.22
N ALA A 170 18.04 6.98 15.24
CA ALA A 170 19.42 6.53 15.47
C ALA A 170 20.35 7.69 15.88
N LYS A 171 20.23 8.86 15.22
CA LYS A 171 20.99 10.06 15.58
C LYS A 171 20.66 10.52 17.01
N ASN A 172 19.39 10.57 17.36
CA ASN A 172 18.93 10.99 18.68
C ASN A 172 19.33 9.97 19.79
N LEU A 173 19.38 8.68 19.45
CA LEU A 173 19.89 7.66 20.37
C LEU A 173 21.39 7.86 20.64
N ILE A 174 22.18 8.17 19.61
CA ILE A 174 23.60 8.48 19.76
C ILE A 174 23.79 9.76 20.58
N SER A 175 22.96 10.80 20.36
CA SER A 175 22.96 12.02 21.14
C SER A 175 22.69 11.76 22.61
N LEU A 176 21.73 10.87 22.90
CA LEU A 176 21.42 10.45 24.28
C LEU A 176 22.63 9.78 24.96
N ILE A 177 23.29 8.84 24.28
CA ILE A 177 24.49 8.14 24.79
C ILE A 177 25.64 9.12 25.05
N LYS A 178 25.78 10.12 24.20
CA LYS A 178 26.86 11.13 24.31
C LYS A 178 26.50 12.34 25.20
N ASN A 179 25.32 12.33 25.84
CA ASN A 179 24.77 13.46 26.59
C ASN A 179 24.77 14.78 25.78
N SER A 180 24.48 14.71 24.49
CA SER A 180 24.32 15.85 23.61
C SER A 180 22.84 16.13 23.26
N GLU A 181 22.56 17.29 22.69
CA GLU A 181 21.19 17.67 22.34
C GLU A 181 20.60 16.78 21.24
N LYS A 182 19.33 16.44 21.41
CA LYS A 182 18.53 15.74 20.40
C LYS A 182 18.02 16.71 19.33
N GLU A 183 17.87 16.23 18.10
CA GLU A 183 17.32 17.00 16.99
C GLU A 183 15.87 16.66 16.72
N LYS A 184 15.07 17.68 16.37
CA LYS A 184 13.67 17.50 16.00
C LYS A 184 13.59 16.83 14.62
N PHE A 185 12.65 15.90 14.49
CA PHE A 185 12.36 15.29 13.21
C PHE A 185 11.62 16.28 12.30
N VAL A 186 12.18 16.53 11.15
CA VAL A 186 11.58 17.31 10.07
C VAL A 186 11.69 16.51 8.78
N TYR A 187 10.59 16.39 8.05
CA TYR A 187 10.56 15.64 6.81
C TYR A 187 10.08 16.49 5.65
N HIS A 188 10.89 16.55 4.61
CA HIS A 188 10.53 17.17 3.34
C HIS A 188 10.31 16.07 2.29
N SER A 189 9.08 15.99 1.77
CA SER A 189 8.77 15.04 0.72
C SER A 189 9.58 15.32 -0.54
N LYS A 190 10.23 14.31 -1.09
CA LYS A 190 10.93 14.39 -2.38
C LYS A 190 10.00 14.17 -3.57
N GLY A 191 8.73 13.91 -3.30
CA GLY A 191 7.72 13.58 -4.29
C GLY A 191 7.05 12.24 -4.04
N GLN A 192 6.17 11.88 -4.95
CA GLN A 192 5.37 10.66 -4.91
C GLN A 192 5.44 9.98 -6.27
N LEU A 193 5.47 8.67 -6.28
CA LEU A 193 5.58 7.84 -7.47
C LEU A 193 4.60 6.69 -7.34
N ALA A 194 3.85 6.38 -8.41
CA ALA A 194 2.99 5.20 -8.46
C ALA A 194 2.99 4.56 -9.85
N ILE A 195 2.98 3.24 -9.90
CA ILE A 195 2.80 2.46 -11.14
C ILE A 195 1.32 2.19 -11.36
N ILE A 196 0.88 2.37 -12.59
CA ILE A 196 -0.51 2.15 -13.00
C ILE A 196 -0.67 0.86 -13.83
N GLY A 197 0.43 0.19 -14.08
CA GLY A 197 0.58 -1.04 -14.86
C GLY A 197 1.75 -0.98 -15.84
N LYS A 198 1.84 -1.96 -16.73
CA LYS A 198 2.97 -2.15 -17.65
C LYS A 198 3.33 -0.85 -18.38
N ARG A 199 4.56 -0.37 -18.17
CA ARG A 199 5.15 0.83 -18.79
C ARG A 199 4.37 2.14 -18.57
N THR A 200 3.55 2.20 -17.53
CA THR A 200 2.74 3.39 -17.23
C THR A 200 2.85 3.73 -15.75
N GLY A 201 3.23 4.95 -15.45
CA GLY A 201 3.31 5.47 -14.08
C GLY A 201 2.82 6.89 -13.97
N ILE A 202 2.74 7.37 -12.75
CA ILE A 202 2.55 8.78 -12.40
C ILE A 202 3.60 9.17 -11.37
N ALA A 203 4.03 10.41 -11.44
CA ALA A 203 5.06 10.94 -10.56
C ALA A 203 4.82 12.43 -10.28
N THR A 204 4.95 12.81 -9.00
CA THR A 204 5.30 14.17 -8.63
C THR A 204 6.75 14.12 -8.17
N PHE A 205 7.64 14.69 -8.93
CA PHE A 205 9.07 14.62 -8.66
C PHE A 205 9.71 16.00 -8.87
N LEU A 206 10.42 16.50 -7.87
CA LEU A 206 11.02 17.84 -7.87
C LEU A 206 10.02 18.95 -8.27
N GLY A 207 8.78 18.86 -7.81
CA GLY A 207 7.73 19.83 -8.12
C GLY A 207 7.07 19.68 -9.50
N MET A 208 7.55 18.75 -10.34
CA MET A 208 6.97 18.45 -11.66
C MET A 208 6.00 17.28 -11.60
N ASN A 209 4.91 17.39 -12.35
CA ASN A 209 3.94 16.32 -12.53
C ASN A 209 4.25 15.60 -13.85
N ILE A 210 4.59 14.34 -13.76
CA ILE A 210 5.01 13.50 -14.89
C ILE A 210 4.10 12.27 -14.95
N SER A 211 3.72 11.84 -16.15
CA SER A 211 2.86 10.67 -16.34
C SER A 211 3.34 9.79 -17.50
N GLY A 212 2.82 8.57 -17.59
CA GLY A 212 3.11 7.62 -18.66
C GLY A 212 4.46 6.94 -18.51
N PHE A 213 5.12 6.68 -19.64
CA PHE A 213 6.38 5.92 -19.70
C PHE A 213 7.53 6.58 -18.94
N LEU A 214 7.64 7.91 -19.02
CA LEU A 214 8.70 8.63 -18.32
C LEU A 214 8.57 8.53 -16.79
N ALA A 215 7.35 8.63 -16.27
CA ALA A 215 7.11 8.43 -14.83
C ALA A 215 7.43 6.99 -14.40
N TRP A 216 7.10 5.99 -15.23
CA TRP A 216 7.45 4.60 -15.00
C TRP A 216 8.98 4.38 -15.01
N LEU A 217 9.71 5.02 -15.92
CA LEU A 217 11.16 4.96 -15.96
C LEU A 217 11.80 5.60 -14.73
N ILE A 218 11.30 6.77 -14.30
CA ILE A 218 11.75 7.43 -13.06
C ILE A 218 11.52 6.51 -11.85
N TRP A 219 10.35 5.89 -11.75
CA TRP A 219 10.04 4.94 -10.70
C TRP A 219 11.06 3.79 -10.64
N ARG A 220 11.34 3.15 -11.78
CA ARG A 220 12.35 2.08 -11.87
C ARG A 220 13.72 2.55 -11.38
N ASN A 221 14.19 3.70 -11.83
CA ASN A 221 15.49 4.23 -11.42
C ASN A 221 15.55 4.57 -9.92
N VAL A 222 14.48 5.18 -9.37
CA VAL A 222 14.40 5.47 -7.94
C VAL A 222 14.45 4.18 -7.10
N TYR A 223 13.68 3.16 -7.46
CA TYR A 223 13.70 1.89 -6.73
C TYR A 223 14.99 1.10 -6.93
N LEU A 224 15.56 1.10 -8.14
CA LEU A 224 16.86 0.50 -8.39
C LEU A 224 17.95 1.14 -7.53
N SER A 225 17.92 2.46 -7.36
CA SER A 225 18.90 3.18 -6.52
C SER A 225 18.84 2.74 -5.05
N LYS A 226 17.67 2.33 -4.56
CA LYS A 226 17.44 1.90 -3.17
C LYS A 226 17.89 0.46 -2.87
N ILE A 227 18.17 -0.35 -3.87
CA ILE A 227 18.67 -1.72 -3.66
C ILE A 227 20.05 -1.64 -2.99
N PRO A 228 20.27 -2.33 -1.84
CA PRO A 228 21.44 -2.07 -1.00
C PRO A 228 22.77 -2.60 -1.57
N THR A 229 22.75 -3.64 -2.42
CA THR A 229 23.98 -4.26 -2.93
C THR A 229 24.12 -4.07 -4.43
N PHE A 230 25.36 -3.85 -4.88
CA PHE A 230 25.65 -3.64 -6.31
C PHE A 230 25.26 -4.85 -7.15
N ASP A 231 25.57 -6.07 -6.70
CA ASP A 231 25.25 -7.30 -7.43
C ASP A 231 23.74 -7.48 -7.65
N LYS A 232 22.94 -7.24 -6.58
CA LYS A 232 21.48 -7.31 -6.69
C LYS A 232 20.93 -6.21 -7.60
N LYS A 233 21.50 -5.00 -7.50
CA LYS A 233 21.14 -3.88 -8.36
C LYS A 233 21.37 -4.21 -9.83
N THR A 234 22.54 -4.78 -10.16
CA THR A 234 22.89 -5.19 -11.51
C THR A 234 21.97 -6.29 -12.03
N ARG A 235 21.67 -7.32 -11.21
CA ARG A 235 20.74 -8.38 -11.58
C ARG A 235 19.35 -7.82 -11.89
N VAL A 236 18.79 -7.01 -11.01
CA VAL A 236 17.46 -6.40 -11.20
C VAL A 236 17.45 -5.49 -12.44
N PHE A 237 18.53 -4.74 -12.67
CA PHE A 237 18.64 -3.91 -13.86
C PHE A 237 18.61 -4.76 -15.14
N LEU A 238 19.38 -5.86 -15.20
CA LEU A 238 19.40 -6.77 -16.35
C LEU A 238 18.04 -7.45 -16.56
N ASP A 239 17.40 -7.94 -15.49
CA ASP A 239 16.05 -8.50 -15.57
C ASP A 239 15.05 -7.48 -16.14
N TRP A 240 15.14 -6.23 -15.70
CA TRP A 240 14.28 -5.17 -16.21
C TRP A 240 14.57 -4.78 -17.67
N MET A 241 15.81 -4.92 -18.11
CA MET A 241 16.17 -4.72 -19.51
C MET A 241 15.61 -5.84 -20.38
N ILE A 242 15.67 -7.08 -19.91
CA ILE A 242 15.08 -8.24 -20.60
C ILE A 242 13.56 -8.07 -20.72
N ASP A 243 12.87 -7.68 -19.66
CA ASP A 243 11.41 -7.40 -19.66
C ASP A 243 10.97 -6.33 -20.66
N LEU A 244 11.88 -5.50 -21.17
CA LEU A 244 11.53 -4.53 -22.21
C LEU A 244 11.36 -5.16 -23.58
N PHE A 245 12.06 -6.26 -23.85
CA PHE A 245 12.13 -6.90 -25.16
C PHE A 245 11.39 -8.23 -25.21
N PHE A 246 11.29 -8.93 -24.09
CA PHE A 246 10.68 -10.24 -23.98
C PHE A 246 9.42 -10.17 -23.13
N ASP A 247 8.47 -11.04 -23.43
CA ASP A 247 7.29 -11.23 -22.61
C ASP A 247 7.69 -11.88 -21.28
N ARG A 248 6.90 -11.57 -20.23
CA ARG A 248 7.08 -12.15 -18.91
C ARG A 248 6.98 -13.67 -18.96
N ASP A 249 7.96 -14.37 -18.41
CA ASP A 249 7.86 -15.82 -18.21
C ASP A 249 6.90 -16.11 -17.05
N VAL A 250 5.83 -16.86 -17.34
CA VAL A 250 4.81 -17.21 -16.36
C VAL A 250 4.80 -18.71 -16.17
N SER A 251 5.30 -19.17 -15.04
CA SER A 251 5.28 -20.59 -14.67
C SER A 251 3.91 -20.99 -14.10
N ARG A 252 3.31 -22.06 -14.66
CA ARG A 252 2.12 -22.68 -14.10
C ARG A 252 2.52 -23.65 -13.00
N LEU A 253 2.41 -23.24 -11.74
CA LEU A 253 2.55 -24.16 -10.61
C LEU A 253 1.23 -24.92 -10.43
N LYS A 254 1.24 -26.23 -10.67
CA LYS A 254 0.14 -27.12 -10.29
C LYS A 254 0.26 -27.36 -8.78
N ILE A 255 -0.35 -26.50 -7.99
CA ILE A 255 -0.48 -26.75 -6.54
C ILE A 255 -1.44 -27.92 -6.41
N MET A 256 -0.91 -29.12 -6.10
CA MET A 256 -1.74 -30.19 -5.58
C MET A 256 -2.27 -29.71 -4.23
N LYS A 257 -3.59 -29.53 -4.11
CA LYS A 257 -4.23 -29.32 -2.81
C LYS A 257 -3.86 -30.53 -1.93
N ARG A 258 -2.86 -30.40 -1.09
CA ARG A 258 -2.77 -31.23 0.10
C ARG A 258 -3.91 -30.80 1.01
N GLU A 259 -4.56 -31.77 1.65
CA GLU A 259 -5.61 -31.57 2.63
C GLU A 259 -5.05 -30.86 3.88
N THR A 260 -4.82 -29.57 3.77
CA THR A 260 -4.23 -28.75 4.84
C THR A 260 -5.27 -28.00 5.68
N GLU A 261 -6.56 -28.19 5.45
CA GLU A 261 -7.60 -27.59 6.31
C GLU A 261 -7.64 -28.14 7.74
N LYS A 262 -7.09 -29.32 7.99
CA LYS A 262 -6.99 -29.87 9.36
C LYS A 262 -5.80 -29.34 10.14
N GLU A 263 -4.69 -29.12 9.49
CA GLU A 263 -3.43 -28.70 10.13
C GLU A 263 -3.45 -27.23 10.60
N TYR A 264 -4.18 -26.34 9.90
CA TYR A 264 -4.34 -24.94 10.33
C TYR A 264 -5.29 -24.77 11.51
N LYS A 265 -6.30 -25.63 11.67
CA LYS A 265 -7.17 -25.59 12.85
C LYS A 265 -6.49 -26.04 14.13
N GLU A 266 -5.54 -26.98 14.03
CA GLU A 266 -4.77 -27.44 15.20
C GLU A 266 -3.71 -26.40 15.64
N LEU A 267 -3.23 -25.52 14.75
CA LEU A 267 -2.29 -24.45 15.10
C LEU A 267 -2.97 -23.24 15.75
N ASP A 268 -4.20 -22.92 15.36
CA ASP A 268 -4.98 -21.83 16.00
C ASP A 268 -5.44 -22.21 17.42
N GLU A 269 -5.63 -23.49 17.73
CA GLU A 269 -5.97 -23.96 19.09
C GLU A 269 -4.76 -23.96 20.07
N VAL A 270 -3.51 -23.94 19.56
CA VAL A 270 -2.30 -23.92 20.39
C VAL A 270 -1.92 -22.52 20.86
N ASP A 271 -2.32 -21.46 20.13
CA ASP A 271 -2.00 -20.07 20.49
C ASP A 271 -2.91 -19.49 21.60
N ASP A 272 -3.97 -20.18 22.03
CA ASP A 272 -4.82 -19.77 23.14
C ASP A 272 -4.35 -20.28 24.54
N VAL A 273 -3.18 -20.93 24.61
CA VAL A 273 -2.67 -21.55 25.86
C VAL A 273 -1.46 -20.82 26.49
N TRP A 274 -1.05 -19.63 25.97
CA TRP A 274 0.04 -18.85 26.63
C TRP A 274 -0.33 -17.38 26.88
#